data_6d3f195264f402ef50f02ff4a803e8fc
#
_entry.id   6d3f195264f402ef50f02ff4a803e8fc
#
_cell.length_a   1.000
_cell.length_b   1.000
_cell.length_c   1.000
_cell.angle_alpha   90.00
_cell.angle_beta   90.00
_cell.angle_gamma   90.00
#
_symmetry.space_group_name_H-M   'P 1'
#
loop_
_entity.id
_entity.type
_entity.pdbx_description
1 polymer ?
#
loop_
_entity_poly.entity_id
_entity_poly.type
_entity_poly.pdbx_seq_one_letter_code
_entity_poly.pdbx_strand_id
1 'polypeptide(L)'
;MKELPTVPSDNGGADTGPPAPSQVASARLMATLGTAGALAGLVIVLVFQWADPQIQAHRAAALRAAVLEVLSGPASYRSLYVTPTGLSETPPSGEDTLTADKVYLGYDGAGDAVGFAVTGGEPGFQDVIQLIFGYDAGQGRLLGMKVLESKETPGLGDKIIKDAEFVGEFQGVAAPLVGVKQGAGTGADNEVDMITGATISSRTVIGIINHRLEALGSALEEHVPGPAPQVADTSAVEFPAGDGGEEGP
;
A
#
# COMPACT_ATOMS: atom_id res chain seq x y z
N MET A 1 -5.91 -106.96 -11.92
CA MET A 1 -6.68 -105.77 -11.70
C MET A 1 -6.16 -105.10 -10.40
N LYS A 2 -5.47 -104.03 -10.57
CA LYS A 2 -4.73 -103.35 -9.49
C LYS A 2 -5.38 -101.99 -9.30
N GLU A 3 -6.07 -101.78 -8.15
CA GLU A 3 -6.73 -100.53 -7.85
C GLU A 3 -5.71 -99.47 -7.56
N LEU A 4 -5.91 -98.33 -8.14
CA LEU A 4 -5.14 -97.08 -7.83
C LEU A 4 -5.70 -96.42 -6.55
N PRO A 5 -4.85 -95.91 -5.67
CA PRO A 5 -5.27 -95.16 -4.51
C PRO A 5 -5.73 -93.73 -4.92
N THR A 6 -6.90 -93.33 -4.39
CA THR A 6 -7.44 -92.00 -4.49
C THR A 6 -6.65 -91.07 -3.60
N VAL A 7 -6.16 -89.91 -4.17
CA VAL A 7 -5.52 -88.83 -3.46
C VAL A 7 -6.61 -87.88 -2.86
N PRO A 8 -6.60 -87.56 -1.59
CA PRO A 8 -7.49 -86.55 -1.04
C PRO A 8 -7.06 -85.11 -1.47
N SER A 9 -7.98 -84.42 -2.11
CA SER A 9 -7.79 -82.95 -2.40
C SER A 9 -7.88 -82.13 -1.16
N ASP A 10 -6.75 -81.65 -0.66
CA ASP A 10 -6.66 -80.63 0.40
C ASP A 10 -6.89 -79.24 -0.25
N ASN A 11 -8.12 -78.73 -0.09
CA ASN A 11 -8.51 -77.42 -0.51
C ASN A 11 -8.55 -76.45 0.75
N GLY A 12 -7.41 -76.37 1.46
CA GLY A 12 -7.20 -75.43 2.56
C GLY A 12 -6.33 -74.25 2.21
N GLY A 13 -6.56 -73.66 1.03
CA GLY A 13 -5.94 -72.33 0.74
C GLY A 13 -6.65 -71.23 1.47
N ALA A 14 -6.11 -70.89 2.67
CA ALA A 14 -6.50 -69.64 3.30
C ALA A 14 -6.07 -68.48 2.38
N ASP A 15 -7.06 -67.79 1.82
CA ASP A 15 -6.88 -66.54 1.07
C ASP A 15 -6.43 -65.45 2.03
N THR A 16 -5.14 -65.27 2.20
CA THR A 16 -4.52 -64.15 2.90
C THR A 16 -4.34 -62.97 1.95
N GLY A 17 -5.43 -62.51 1.36
CA GLY A 17 -5.47 -61.23 0.69
C GLY A 17 -5.09 -60.11 1.67
N PRO A 18 -4.39 -59.02 1.22
CA PRO A 18 -4.07 -57.92 2.08
C PRO A 18 -5.36 -57.34 2.70
N PRO A 19 -5.35 -56.97 4.00
CA PRO A 19 -6.54 -56.43 4.66
C PRO A 19 -7.06 -55.23 3.87
N ALA A 20 -8.34 -55.25 3.54
CA ALA A 20 -8.98 -54.18 2.82
C ALA A 20 -8.76 -52.88 3.60
N PRO A 21 -8.38 -51.74 2.91
CA PRO A 21 -8.17 -50.49 3.58
C PRO A 21 -9.43 -50.11 4.38
N SER A 22 -9.27 -49.84 5.65
CA SER A 22 -10.38 -49.44 6.53
C SER A 22 -11.03 -48.19 5.94
N GLN A 23 -12.27 -48.32 5.48
CA GLN A 23 -13.05 -47.16 4.98
C GLN A 23 -13.36 -46.27 6.17
N VAL A 24 -12.56 -45.18 6.30
CA VAL A 24 -12.85 -44.13 7.24
C VAL A 24 -14.20 -43.54 6.82
N ALA A 25 -15.19 -43.61 7.67
CA ALA A 25 -16.53 -43.11 7.35
C ALA A 25 -16.44 -41.63 6.89
N SER A 26 -16.96 -41.33 5.70
CA SER A 26 -16.88 -40.02 5.05
C SER A 26 -17.33 -38.88 5.97
N ALA A 27 -18.27 -39.16 6.85
CA ALA A 27 -18.74 -38.21 7.89
C ALA A 27 -17.63 -37.81 8.90
N ARG A 28 -16.74 -38.73 9.28
CA ARG A 28 -15.60 -38.40 10.16
C ARG A 28 -14.56 -37.54 9.45
N LEU A 29 -14.30 -37.81 8.20
CA LEU A 29 -13.38 -36.98 7.38
C LEU A 29 -13.95 -35.56 7.22
N MET A 30 -15.24 -35.43 6.91
CA MET A 30 -15.88 -34.11 6.80
C MET A 30 -15.89 -33.38 8.13
N ALA A 31 -16.17 -34.07 9.23
CA ALA A 31 -16.15 -33.43 10.57
C ALA A 31 -14.74 -32.98 10.96
N THR A 32 -13.69 -33.79 10.73
CA THR A 32 -12.33 -33.42 11.07
C THR A 32 -11.80 -32.27 10.19
N LEU A 33 -12.06 -32.31 8.88
CA LEU A 33 -11.70 -31.23 7.98
C LEU A 33 -12.47 -29.93 8.29
N GLY A 34 -13.77 -30.04 8.55
CA GLY A 34 -14.62 -28.91 8.92
C GLY A 34 -14.20 -28.25 10.23
N THR A 35 -13.96 -29.04 11.28
CA THR A 35 -13.50 -28.52 12.57
C THR A 35 -12.09 -27.93 12.48
N ALA A 36 -11.17 -28.59 11.76
CA ALA A 36 -9.82 -28.05 11.55
C ALA A 36 -9.84 -26.72 10.76
N GLY A 37 -10.66 -26.65 9.69
CA GLY A 37 -10.85 -25.44 8.91
C GLY A 37 -11.47 -24.31 9.72
N ALA A 38 -12.53 -24.60 10.49
CA ALA A 38 -13.17 -23.63 11.36
C ALA A 38 -12.21 -23.08 12.44
N LEU A 39 -11.43 -23.98 13.07
CA LEU A 39 -10.44 -23.56 14.06
C LEU A 39 -9.34 -22.70 13.45
N ALA A 40 -8.81 -23.09 12.28
CA ALA A 40 -7.82 -22.32 11.57
C ALA A 40 -8.36 -20.94 11.16
N GLY A 41 -9.58 -20.87 10.62
CA GLY A 41 -10.24 -19.61 10.29
C GLY A 41 -10.44 -18.71 11.51
N LEU A 42 -10.89 -19.28 12.63
CA LEU A 42 -11.04 -18.54 13.88
C LEU A 42 -9.71 -17.93 14.35
N VAL A 43 -8.63 -18.73 14.34
CA VAL A 43 -7.29 -18.24 14.74
C VAL A 43 -6.84 -17.10 13.82
N ILE A 44 -7.03 -17.22 12.49
CA ILE A 44 -6.66 -16.17 11.54
C ILE A 44 -7.43 -14.88 11.85
N VAL A 45 -8.74 -14.94 12.06
CA VAL A 45 -9.58 -13.77 12.40
C VAL A 45 -9.13 -13.11 13.70
N LEU A 46 -8.88 -13.91 14.75
CA LEU A 46 -8.42 -13.37 16.04
C LEU A 46 -7.05 -12.68 15.93
N VAL A 47 -6.11 -13.29 15.20
CA VAL A 47 -4.78 -12.69 14.95
C VAL A 47 -4.92 -11.41 14.14
N PHE A 48 -5.77 -11.41 13.12
CA PHE A 48 -6.01 -10.21 12.29
C PHE A 48 -6.59 -9.07 13.12
N GLN A 49 -7.66 -9.31 13.90
CA GLN A 49 -8.27 -8.29 14.76
C GLN A 49 -7.31 -7.72 15.82
N TRP A 50 -6.39 -8.55 16.31
CA TRP A 50 -5.38 -8.08 17.25
C TRP A 50 -4.26 -7.28 16.57
N ALA A 51 -3.85 -7.67 15.36
CA ALA A 51 -2.76 -7.03 14.62
C ALA A 51 -3.19 -5.73 13.94
N ASP A 52 -4.45 -5.62 13.47
CA ASP A 52 -4.94 -4.49 12.68
C ASP A 52 -4.73 -3.12 13.34
N PRO A 53 -5.12 -2.87 14.61
CA PRO A 53 -4.91 -1.56 15.24
C PRO A 53 -3.43 -1.18 15.34
N GLN A 54 -2.54 -2.16 15.48
CA GLN A 54 -1.09 -1.91 15.50
C GLN A 54 -0.59 -1.48 14.12
N ILE A 55 -1.06 -2.14 13.06
CA ILE A 55 -0.71 -1.82 11.67
C ILE A 55 -1.19 -0.40 11.33
N GLN A 56 -2.42 -0.06 11.70
CA GLN A 56 -2.99 1.27 11.46
C GLN A 56 -2.20 2.37 12.21
N ALA A 57 -1.83 2.14 13.46
CA ALA A 57 -1.02 3.08 14.22
C ALA A 57 0.37 3.30 13.60
N HIS A 58 1.01 2.23 13.12
CA HIS A 58 2.30 2.34 12.42
C HIS A 58 2.18 3.08 11.09
N ARG A 59 1.15 2.80 10.30
CA ARG A 59 0.89 3.52 9.04
C ARG A 59 0.64 5.00 9.29
N ALA A 60 -0.16 5.36 10.29
CA ALA A 60 -0.41 6.75 10.67
C ALA A 60 0.88 7.47 11.08
N ALA A 61 1.71 6.83 11.90
CA ALA A 61 3.00 7.39 12.30
C ALA A 61 3.95 7.56 11.11
N ALA A 62 4.01 6.59 10.21
CA ALA A 62 4.83 6.65 9.00
C ALA A 62 4.38 7.78 8.06
N LEU A 63 3.06 7.96 7.88
CA LEU A 63 2.52 9.05 7.07
C LEU A 63 2.86 10.42 7.67
N ARG A 64 2.67 10.61 8.99
CA ARG A 64 3.06 11.85 9.67
C ARG A 64 4.54 12.18 9.46
N ALA A 65 5.41 11.19 9.69
CA ALA A 65 6.85 11.36 9.46
C ALA A 65 7.15 11.71 7.99
N ALA A 66 6.44 11.10 7.05
CA ALA A 66 6.61 11.38 5.64
C ALA A 66 6.14 12.78 5.25
N VAL A 67 5.01 13.26 5.78
CA VAL A 67 4.55 14.66 5.58
C VAL A 67 5.61 15.66 6.06
N LEU A 68 6.17 15.44 7.25
CA LEU A 68 7.23 16.30 7.77
C LEU A 68 8.50 16.27 6.90
N GLU A 69 8.84 15.09 6.37
CA GLU A 69 10.04 14.92 5.54
C GLU A 69 9.89 15.60 4.17
N VAL A 70 8.78 15.34 3.45
CA VAL A 70 8.59 15.88 2.09
C VAL A 70 8.31 17.39 2.06
N LEU A 71 7.88 17.98 3.19
CA LEU A 71 7.71 19.43 3.36
C LEU A 71 8.90 20.09 4.07
N SER A 72 10.03 19.39 4.20
CA SER A 72 11.26 19.92 4.81
C SER A 72 11.10 20.43 6.26
N GLY A 73 10.27 19.73 7.05
CA GLY A 73 10.08 20.01 8.48
C GLY A 73 9.17 21.21 8.78
N PRO A 74 7.93 21.23 8.31
CA PRO A 74 6.96 22.27 8.65
C PRO A 74 6.71 22.32 10.16
N ALA A 75 6.41 23.50 10.70
CA ALA A 75 6.08 23.68 12.11
C ALA A 75 4.70 23.09 12.46
N SER A 76 3.78 23.13 11.49
CA SER A 76 2.44 22.53 11.58
C SER A 76 1.93 22.15 10.20
N TYR A 77 0.90 21.34 10.14
CA TYR A 77 0.20 21.04 8.89
C TYR A 77 -1.29 20.85 9.12
N ARG A 78 -2.08 21.03 8.07
CA ARG A 78 -3.53 20.87 8.05
C ARG A 78 -3.94 19.87 6.98
N SER A 79 -4.87 18.98 7.31
CA SER A 79 -5.47 18.07 6.33
C SER A 79 -6.59 18.78 5.58
N LEU A 80 -6.59 18.68 4.27
CA LEU A 80 -7.60 19.18 3.37
C LEU A 80 -8.19 18.01 2.56
N TYR A 81 -9.51 18.01 2.41
CA TYR A 81 -10.22 17.01 1.60
C TYR A 81 -10.30 17.47 0.16
N VAL A 82 -10.03 16.56 -0.76
CA VAL A 82 -10.22 16.79 -2.19
C VAL A 82 -11.71 16.68 -2.50
N THR A 83 -12.28 17.73 -3.06
CA THR A 83 -13.68 17.79 -3.47
C THR A 83 -13.79 18.17 -4.94
N PRO A 84 -14.93 17.91 -5.62
CA PRO A 84 -15.11 18.34 -7.01
C PRO A 84 -14.99 19.84 -7.26
N THR A 85 -15.07 20.64 -6.20
CA THR A 85 -14.99 22.11 -6.25
C THR A 85 -13.66 22.68 -5.75
N GLY A 86 -12.67 21.83 -5.44
CA GLY A 86 -11.36 22.23 -4.91
C GLY A 86 -11.06 21.59 -3.55
N LEU A 87 -10.19 22.23 -2.77
CA LEU A 87 -9.79 21.74 -1.45
C LEU A 87 -10.68 22.31 -0.34
N SER A 88 -11.09 21.47 0.61
CA SER A 88 -11.97 21.84 1.73
C SER A 88 -11.43 21.33 3.07
N GLU A 89 -11.58 22.11 4.14
CA GLU A 89 -11.33 21.64 5.51
C GLU A 89 -12.42 20.69 6.02
N THR A 90 -13.59 20.70 5.38
CA THR A 90 -14.74 19.87 5.76
C THR A 90 -14.83 18.66 4.83
N PRO A 91 -15.02 17.45 5.38
CA PRO A 91 -15.18 16.26 4.55
C PRO A 91 -16.41 16.36 3.65
N PRO A 92 -16.37 15.76 2.44
CA PRO A 92 -17.51 15.73 1.55
C PRO A 92 -18.68 14.99 2.19
N SER A 93 -19.89 15.54 1.99
CA SER A 93 -21.12 14.96 2.58
C SER A 93 -21.41 13.59 1.96
N GLY A 94 -21.51 12.55 2.77
CA GLY A 94 -21.86 11.19 2.34
C GLY A 94 -20.68 10.27 2.03
N GLU A 95 -19.44 10.76 2.05
CA GLU A 95 -18.26 9.92 2.01
C GLU A 95 -17.74 9.66 3.44
N ASP A 96 -17.20 8.46 3.64
CA ASP A 96 -16.51 8.15 4.87
C ASP A 96 -15.22 9.01 4.94
N THR A 97 -15.07 9.78 6.01
CA THR A 97 -13.90 10.62 6.24
C THR A 97 -12.58 9.85 6.20
N LEU A 98 -12.65 8.55 6.38
CA LEU A 98 -11.51 7.65 6.38
C LEU A 98 -11.04 7.28 4.97
N THR A 99 -11.94 7.20 3.99
CA THR A 99 -11.65 6.85 2.60
C THR A 99 -11.50 8.07 1.69
N ALA A 100 -11.91 9.25 2.16
CA ALA A 100 -11.82 10.48 1.40
C ALA A 100 -10.37 10.83 1.04
N ASP A 101 -10.16 11.26 -0.21
CA ASP A 101 -8.84 11.71 -0.68
C ASP A 101 -8.42 12.98 0.05
N LYS A 102 -7.16 13.00 0.55
CA LYS A 102 -6.64 14.10 1.38
C LYS A 102 -5.29 14.58 0.87
N VAL A 103 -5.09 15.88 1.02
CA VAL A 103 -3.78 16.52 0.88
C VAL A 103 -3.44 17.25 2.20
N TYR A 104 -2.17 17.45 2.46
CA TYR A 104 -1.71 18.08 3.70
C TYR A 104 -1.01 19.38 3.37
N LEU A 105 -1.54 20.50 3.84
CA LEU A 105 -0.93 21.83 3.70
C LEU A 105 -0.01 22.11 4.89
N GLY A 106 1.28 22.30 4.63
CA GLY A 106 2.28 22.59 5.64
C GLY A 106 2.46 24.11 5.86
N TYR A 107 2.81 24.47 7.08
CA TYR A 107 3.11 25.83 7.49
C TYR A 107 4.45 25.89 8.21
N ASP A 108 5.19 26.96 7.99
CA ASP A 108 6.42 27.26 8.72
C ASP A 108 6.17 27.83 10.12
N GLY A 109 7.25 28.19 10.84
CA GLY A 109 7.16 28.78 12.17
C GLY A 109 6.60 30.22 12.21
N ALA A 110 6.51 30.89 11.06
CA ALA A 110 5.89 32.20 10.92
C ALA A 110 4.37 32.08 10.60
N GLY A 111 3.91 30.90 10.24
CA GLY A 111 2.53 30.63 9.86
C GLY A 111 2.28 30.76 8.35
N ASP A 112 3.35 30.90 7.57
CA ASP A 112 3.26 30.96 6.12
C ASP A 112 3.21 29.55 5.52
N ALA A 113 2.44 29.38 4.43
CA ALA A 113 2.30 28.09 3.76
C ALA A 113 3.62 27.70 3.06
N VAL A 114 4.12 26.50 3.35
CA VAL A 114 5.34 25.95 2.76
C VAL A 114 5.03 25.20 1.45
N GLY A 115 3.92 24.48 1.42
CA GLY A 115 3.52 23.66 0.28
C GLY A 115 2.55 22.54 0.68
N PHE A 116 2.21 21.71 -0.30
CA PHE A 116 1.27 20.61 -0.12
C PHE A 116 2.00 19.27 -0.12
N ALA A 117 1.67 18.38 0.81
CA ALA A 117 2.05 16.98 0.72
C ALA A 117 0.87 16.19 0.14
N VAL A 118 1.11 15.52 -0.97
CA VAL A 118 0.11 14.81 -1.78
C VAL A 118 0.45 13.34 -1.81
N THR A 119 -0.52 12.48 -1.49
CA THR A 119 -0.36 11.01 -1.59
C THR A 119 -0.86 10.53 -2.95
N GLY A 120 -0.24 9.45 -3.44
CA GLY A 120 -0.68 8.78 -4.66
C GLY A 120 -0.21 7.34 -4.71
N GLY A 121 -0.87 6.53 -5.54
CA GLY A 121 -0.49 5.14 -5.71
C GLY A 121 -0.94 4.58 -7.04
N GLU A 122 -0.06 3.83 -7.71
CA GLU A 122 -0.33 3.15 -8.98
C GLU A 122 0.39 1.80 -9.04
N PRO A 123 -0.07 0.89 -9.93
CA PRO A 123 0.62 -0.36 -10.15
C PRO A 123 2.05 -0.15 -10.63
N GLY A 124 3.02 -0.71 -9.88
CA GLY A 124 4.42 -0.80 -10.27
C GLY A 124 4.69 -2.01 -11.17
N PHE A 125 5.88 -2.60 -11.02
CA PHE A 125 6.23 -3.84 -11.74
C PHE A 125 5.59 -5.07 -11.09
N GLN A 126 5.62 -5.18 -9.77
CA GLN A 126 5.14 -6.35 -9.02
C GLN A 126 3.86 -6.07 -8.22
N ASP A 127 3.76 -4.91 -7.59
CA ASP A 127 2.62 -4.52 -6.74
C ASP A 127 2.39 -3.01 -6.85
N VAL A 128 1.40 -2.50 -6.15
CA VAL A 128 1.11 -1.07 -6.09
C VAL A 128 2.24 -0.36 -5.34
N ILE A 129 2.73 0.74 -5.91
CA ILE A 129 3.65 1.67 -5.26
C ILE A 129 2.81 2.80 -4.68
N GLN A 130 2.87 2.97 -3.35
CA GLN A 130 2.26 4.10 -2.64
C GLN A 130 3.34 5.09 -2.27
N LEU A 131 3.16 6.35 -2.58
CA LEU A 131 4.11 7.41 -2.25
C LEU A 131 3.43 8.69 -1.78
N ILE A 132 4.22 9.58 -1.21
CA ILE A 132 3.86 10.95 -0.88
C ILE A 132 4.92 11.87 -1.45
N PHE A 133 4.52 13.03 -1.94
CA PHE A 133 5.46 14.05 -2.40
C PHE A 133 5.03 15.43 -1.93
N GLY A 134 6.02 16.29 -1.66
CA GLY A 134 5.83 17.69 -1.37
C GLY A 134 5.78 18.50 -2.67
N TYR A 135 4.88 19.46 -2.76
CA TYR A 135 4.71 20.34 -3.92
C TYR A 135 4.48 21.79 -3.50
N ASP A 136 5.31 22.66 -4.00
CA ASP A 136 5.14 24.12 -3.92
C ASP A 136 4.33 24.57 -5.14
N ALA A 137 3.05 24.84 -4.95
CA ALA A 137 2.15 25.28 -6.01
C ALA A 137 2.50 26.67 -6.54
N GLY A 138 3.10 27.54 -5.71
CA GLY A 138 3.53 28.88 -6.11
C GLY A 138 4.74 28.87 -7.06
N GLN A 139 5.64 27.91 -6.91
CA GLN A 139 6.82 27.75 -7.74
C GLN A 139 6.69 26.66 -8.83
N GLY A 140 5.67 25.82 -8.77
CA GLY A 140 5.51 24.69 -9.68
C GLY A 140 6.58 23.62 -9.50
N ARG A 141 7.11 23.43 -8.29
CA ARG A 141 8.25 22.54 -7.99
C ARG A 141 7.95 21.55 -6.89
N LEU A 142 8.59 20.38 -6.99
CA LEU A 142 8.56 19.41 -5.93
C LEU A 142 9.51 19.83 -4.80
N LEU A 143 9.07 19.59 -3.55
CA LEU A 143 9.88 19.79 -2.34
C LEU A 143 10.63 18.51 -1.93
N GLY A 144 10.14 17.36 -2.35
CA GLY A 144 10.72 16.05 -2.09
C GLY A 144 9.70 14.93 -2.34
N MET A 145 10.15 13.68 -2.26
CA MET A 145 9.31 12.49 -2.43
C MET A 145 9.72 11.40 -1.45
N LYS A 146 8.74 10.62 -0.99
CA LYS A 146 8.97 9.43 -0.18
C LYS A 146 8.01 8.31 -0.55
N VAL A 147 8.54 7.11 -0.75
CA VAL A 147 7.72 5.91 -0.92
C VAL A 147 7.21 5.46 0.45
N LEU A 148 5.89 5.30 0.58
CA LEU A 148 5.20 4.88 1.80
C LEU A 148 5.09 3.36 1.88
N GLU A 149 4.70 2.73 0.76
CA GLU A 149 4.56 1.27 0.66
C GLU A 149 4.94 0.80 -0.75
N SER A 150 5.73 -0.25 -0.82
CA SER A 150 6.11 -0.93 -2.06
C SER A 150 6.48 -2.37 -1.76
N LYS A 151 6.04 -3.29 -2.61
CA LYS A 151 6.43 -4.70 -2.59
C LYS A 151 7.19 -5.07 -3.86
N GLU A 152 7.95 -4.13 -4.39
CA GLU A 152 8.79 -4.33 -5.55
C GLU A 152 9.91 -5.33 -5.27
N THR A 153 10.45 -5.96 -6.32
CA THR A 153 11.48 -7.00 -6.23
C THR A 153 12.74 -6.48 -5.52
N PRO A 154 13.18 -7.13 -4.43
CA PRO A 154 14.41 -6.77 -3.71
C PRO A 154 15.65 -6.74 -4.64
N GLY A 155 16.46 -5.68 -4.53
CA GLY A 155 17.67 -5.47 -5.34
C GLY A 155 17.42 -4.94 -6.75
N LEU A 156 16.15 -4.83 -7.17
CA LEU A 156 15.73 -4.25 -8.45
C LEU A 156 14.77 -3.07 -8.21
N GLY A 157 13.46 -3.33 -8.16
CA GLY A 157 12.45 -2.29 -8.04
C GLY A 157 12.46 -1.55 -6.69
N ASP A 158 12.95 -2.17 -5.62
CA ASP A 158 13.09 -1.57 -4.30
C ASP A 158 14.15 -0.45 -4.22
N LYS A 159 14.96 -0.27 -5.27
CA LYS A 159 15.88 0.86 -5.40
C LYS A 159 15.17 2.22 -5.38
N ILE A 160 13.91 2.30 -5.79
CA ILE A 160 13.12 3.54 -5.68
C ILE A 160 13.02 4.07 -4.23
N ILE A 161 13.28 3.21 -3.23
CA ILE A 161 13.29 3.56 -1.80
C ILE A 161 14.75 3.76 -1.31
N LYS A 162 15.67 2.93 -1.80
CA LYS A 162 17.01 2.78 -1.21
C LYS A 162 18.07 3.63 -1.89
N ASP A 163 17.85 4.01 -3.14
CA ASP A 163 18.77 4.83 -3.91
C ASP A 163 18.57 6.30 -3.53
N ALA A 164 19.46 6.82 -2.70
CA ALA A 164 19.40 8.20 -2.22
C ALA A 164 19.61 9.23 -3.32
N GLU A 165 20.34 8.89 -4.40
CA GLU A 165 20.52 9.76 -5.55
C GLU A 165 19.20 9.95 -6.28
N PHE A 166 18.50 8.84 -6.60
CA PHE A 166 17.17 8.89 -7.21
C PHE A 166 16.16 9.65 -6.36
N VAL A 167 16.08 9.36 -5.05
CA VAL A 167 15.15 10.06 -4.14
C VAL A 167 15.47 11.55 -4.06
N GLY A 168 16.76 11.90 -4.09
CA GLY A 168 17.24 13.29 -4.04
C GLY A 168 16.88 14.12 -5.27
N GLU A 169 16.71 13.50 -6.44
CA GLU A 169 16.33 14.22 -7.68
C GLU A 169 14.95 14.86 -7.62
N PHE A 170 14.09 14.40 -6.73
CA PHE A 170 12.75 14.99 -6.54
C PHE A 170 12.77 16.28 -5.69
N GLN A 171 13.93 16.74 -5.23
CA GLN A 171 14.05 18.00 -4.50
C GLN A 171 14.27 19.17 -5.44
N GLY A 172 13.32 20.07 -5.54
CA GLY A 172 13.40 21.29 -6.35
C GLY A 172 13.18 21.09 -7.85
N VAL A 173 12.88 19.86 -8.31
CA VAL A 173 12.59 19.58 -9.72
C VAL A 173 11.26 20.22 -10.14
N ALA A 174 11.21 20.78 -11.35
CA ALA A 174 10.01 21.42 -11.87
C ALA A 174 8.98 20.37 -12.35
N ALA A 175 7.70 20.66 -12.16
CA ALA A 175 6.62 19.85 -12.71
C ALA A 175 6.16 20.40 -14.10
N PRO A 176 5.64 19.54 -15.00
CA PRO A 176 5.56 18.08 -14.92
C PRO A 176 6.91 17.40 -15.14
N LEU A 177 7.10 16.25 -14.47
CA LEU A 177 8.35 15.49 -14.49
C LEU A 177 8.54 14.72 -15.80
N VAL A 178 9.78 14.64 -16.27
CA VAL A 178 10.19 13.87 -17.44
C VAL A 178 11.24 12.84 -17.02
N GLY A 179 10.87 11.54 -17.08
CA GLY A 179 11.80 10.45 -16.79
C GLY A 179 12.78 10.24 -17.95
N VAL A 180 14.07 10.39 -17.69
CA VAL A 180 15.15 10.15 -18.66
C VAL A 180 15.96 8.92 -18.26
N LYS A 181 16.68 8.31 -19.22
CA LYS A 181 17.64 7.26 -18.87
C LYS A 181 18.83 7.89 -18.17
N GLN A 182 19.34 7.22 -17.17
CA GLN A 182 20.50 7.66 -16.40
C GLN A 182 21.64 8.14 -17.31
N GLY A 183 22.06 9.38 -17.12
CA GLY A 183 23.10 10.04 -17.91
C GLY A 183 22.71 10.42 -19.33
N ALA A 184 21.44 10.36 -19.71
CA ALA A 184 20.95 10.76 -21.04
C ALA A 184 20.08 12.03 -20.99
N GLY A 185 20.01 12.70 -19.83
CA GLY A 185 19.28 13.94 -19.65
C GLY A 185 19.88 15.09 -20.46
N THR A 186 19.05 16.07 -20.79
CA THR A 186 19.46 17.31 -21.50
C THR A 186 19.86 18.42 -20.52
N GLY A 187 19.61 18.21 -19.21
CA GLY A 187 19.80 19.19 -18.15
C GLY A 187 18.60 20.12 -17.98
N ALA A 188 17.42 19.74 -18.49
CA ALA A 188 16.20 20.46 -18.22
C ALA A 188 15.82 20.29 -16.74
N ASP A 189 15.23 21.33 -16.15
CA ASP A 189 14.96 21.42 -14.72
C ASP A 189 13.77 20.56 -14.25
N ASN A 190 13.15 19.82 -15.17
CA ASN A 190 12.07 18.86 -14.93
C ASN A 190 12.44 17.40 -15.23
N GLU A 191 13.71 17.13 -15.55
CA GLU A 191 14.21 15.78 -15.81
C GLU A 191 14.55 15.04 -14.52
N VAL A 192 14.25 13.73 -14.48
CA VAL A 192 14.57 12.79 -13.40
C VAL A 192 15.24 11.57 -14.01
N ASP A 193 16.43 11.22 -13.57
CA ASP A 193 17.17 10.05 -14.03
C ASP A 193 16.53 8.74 -13.50
N MET A 194 16.01 7.93 -14.43
CA MET A 194 15.42 6.63 -14.06
C MET A 194 16.50 5.61 -13.70
N ILE A 195 16.30 4.85 -12.64
CA ILE A 195 17.25 3.86 -12.15
C ILE A 195 17.43 2.73 -13.16
N THR A 196 18.68 2.46 -13.55
CA THR A 196 19.03 1.33 -14.40
C THR A 196 18.70 -0.01 -13.71
N GLY A 197 17.87 -0.83 -14.37
CA GLY A 197 17.35 -2.09 -13.82
C GLY A 197 16.08 -1.96 -12.98
N ALA A 198 15.62 -0.72 -12.71
CA ALA A 198 14.34 -0.43 -12.06
C ALA A 198 13.49 0.57 -12.87
N THR A 199 13.65 0.60 -14.18
CA THR A 199 13.04 1.60 -15.07
C THR A 199 11.50 1.62 -14.98
N ILE A 200 10.85 0.47 -14.81
CA ILE A 200 9.38 0.40 -14.68
C ILE A 200 8.96 1.07 -13.37
N SER A 201 9.56 0.68 -12.25
CA SER A 201 9.23 1.24 -10.93
C SER A 201 9.56 2.74 -10.85
N SER A 202 10.69 3.20 -11.43
CA SER A 202 11.04 4.62 -11.54
C SER A 202 10.02 5.40 -12.37
N ARG A 203 9.60 4.84 -13.52
CA ARG A 203 8.56 5.45 -14.37
C ARG A 203 7.22 5.53 -13.66
N THR A 204 6.84 4.50 -12.89
CA THR A 204 5.61 4.53 -12.09
C THR A 204 5.66 5.64 -11.03
N VAL A 205 6.77 5.83 -10.33
CA VAL A 205 6.94 6.94 -9.37
C VAL A 205 6.69 8.29 -10.05
N ILE A 206 7.34 8.55 -11.19
CA ILE A 206 7.16 9.78 -11.99
C ILE A 206 5.72 9.91 -12.48
N GLY A 207 5.11 8.80 -12.94
CA GLY A 207 3.71 8.75 -13.39
C GLY A 207 2.73 9.12 -12.29
N ILE A 208 2.86 8.55 -11.09
CA ILE A 208 2.01 8.86 -9.94
C ILE A 208 2.02 10.38 -9.66
N ILE A 209 3.21 10.97 -9.60
CA ILE A 209 3.35 12.41 -9.33
C ILE A 209 2.66 13.24 -10.41
N ASN A 210 2.95 12.97 -11.68
CA ASN A 210 2.37 13.71 -12.79
C ASN A 210 0.84 13.57 -12.84
N HIS A 211 0.29 12.36 -12.71
CA HIS A 211 -1.16 12.14 -12.73
C HIS A 211 -1.85 12.80 -11.53
N ARG A 212 -1.23 12.80 -10.35
CA ARG A 212 -1.78 13.51 -9.19
C ARG A 212 -1.75 15.03 -9.40
N LEU A 213 -0.68 15.58 -9.97
CA LEU A 213 -0.61 17.01 -10.29
C LEU A 213 -1.56 17.39 -11.43
N GLU A 214 -1.75 16.54 -12.43
CA GLU A 214 -2.76 16.75 -13.48
C GLU A 214 -4.18 16.80 -12.89
N ALA A 215 -4.48 15.93 -11.93
CA ALA A 215 -5.80 15.86 -11.28
C ALA A 215 -6.06 16.99 -10.29
N LEU A 216 -5.03 17.44 -9.57
CA LEU A 216 -5.17 18.33 -8.41
C LEU A 216 -4.53 19.71 -8.61
N GLY A 217 -3.67 19.90 -9.63
CA GLY A 217 -2.83 21.09 -9.79
C GLY A 217 -3.63 22.39 -9.69
N SER A 218 -4.74 22.49 -10.42
CA SER A 218 -5.61 23.69 -10.33
C SER A 218 -6.17 23.90 -8.93
N ALA A 219 -6.58 22.84 -8.23
CA ALA A 219 -7.10 22.95 -6.87
C ALA A 219 -6.03 23.34 -5.86
N LEU A 220 -4.78 22.90 -6.08
CA LEU A 220 -3.64 23.28 -5.25
C LEU A 220 -3.23 24.75 -5.48
N GLU A 221 -3.22 25.21 -6.73
CA GLU A 221 -2.85 26.57 -7.12
C GLU A 221 -3.91 27.61 -6.70
N GLU A 222 -5.19 27.27 -6.81
CA GLU A 222 -6.31 28.16 -6.46
C GLU A 222 -6.60 28.20 -4.96
N HIS A 223 -6.05 27.25 -4.19
CA HIS A 223 -6.30 27.22 -2.75
C HIS A 223 -5.64 28.37 -2.02
N VAL A 224 -6.45 29.20 -1.37
CA VAL A 224 -5.95 30.27 -0.50
C VAL A 224 -5.69 29.69 0.90
N PRO A 225 -4.43 29.64 1.36
CA PRO A 225 -4.11 29.14 2.69
C PRO A 225 -4.82 29.92 3.79
N GLY A 226 -5.54 29.23 4.67
CA GLY A 226 -6.05 29.82 5.91
C GLY A 226 -4.91 30.00 6.93
N PRO A 227 -5.19 30.63 8.10
CA PRO A 227 -4.18 30.77 9.15
C PRO A 227 -3.67 29.40 9.62
N ALA A 228 -2.37 29.34 9.96
CA ALA A 228 -1.76 28.10 10.46
C ALA A 228 -2.52 27.55 11.69
N PRO A 229 -2.71 26.25 11.80
CA PRO A 229 -3.31 25.65 12.99
C PRO A 229 -2.42 25.90 14.21
N GLN A 230 -3.03 26.32 15.33
CA GLN A 230 -2.29 26.65 16.57
C GLN A 230 -1.70 25.42 17.27
N VAL A 231 -2.15 24.22 16.90
CA VAL A 231 -1.63 22.94 17.36
C VAL A 231 -1.50 22.04 16.12
N ALA A 232 -0.36 21.38 15.96
CA ALA A 232 -0.21 20.37 14.93
C ALA A 232 -1.41 19.42 15.03
N ASP A 233 -2.24 19.34 13.98
CA ASP A 233 -3.46 18.53 13.96
C ASP A 233 -3.08 17.05 14.00
N THR A 234 -2.89 16.57 15.23
CA THR A 234 -2.50 15.19 15.50
C THR A 234 -3.67 14.23 15.30
N SER A 235 -4.91 14.75 15.21
CA SER A 235 -6.14 13.96 15.12
C SER A 235 -6.56 13.59 13.69
N ALA A 236 -5.99 14.23 12.68
CA ALA A 236 -6.46 14.09 11.30
C ALA A 236 -5.83 12.93 10.49
N VAL A 237 -4.96 12.12 11.10
CA VAL A 237 -4.41 10.91 10.45
C VAL A 237 -5.06 9.67 11.06
N GLU A 238 -6.38 9.57 10.95
CA GLU A 238 -7.05 8.28 11.04
C GLU A 238 -7.01 7.61 9.66
N PHE A 239 -6.34 6.46 9.59
CA PHE A 239 -6.54 5.55 8.49
C PHE A 239 -7.91 4.89 8.62
N PRO A 240 -8.59 4.59 7.51
CA PRO A 240 -9.80 3.79 7.57
C PRO A 240 -9.49 2.48 8.31
N ALA A 241 -10.17 2.24 9.39
CA ALA A 241 -10.25 0.90 9.95
C ALA A 241 -10.78 0.02 8.81
N GLY A 242 -10.03 -1.02 8.45
CA GLY A 242 -10.47 -1.94 7.42
C GLY A 242 -11.90 -2.37 7.74
N ASP A 243 -12.77 -2.30 6.74
CA ASP A 243 -14.17 -2.70 6.81
C ASP A 243 -14.26 -4.13 7.35
N GLY A 244 -14.39 -4.23 8.66
CA GLY A 244 -14.80 -5.44 9.35
C GLY A 244 -16.31 -5.55 9.16
N GLY A 245 -16.74 -6.16 8.05
CA GLY A 245 -18.15 -6.37 7.74
C GLY A 245 -18.94 -6.81 8.96
N GLU A 246 -19.70 -5.90 9.55
CA GLU A 246 -20.83 -6.22 10.37
C GLU A 246 -21.94 -6.73 9.44
N GLU A 247 -21.94 -8.03 9.18
CA GLU A 247 -23.19 -8.71 8.92
C GLU A 247 -23.82 -9.05 10.27
N GLY A 248 -24.74 -8.23 10.68
CA GLY A 248 -25.66 -8.49 11.79
C GLY A 248 -26.82 -9.40 11.37
N PRO A 249 -27.69 -9.83 12.29
CA PRO A 249 -28.16 -11.16 12.62
C PRO A 249 -29.07 -11.82 11.62
#